data_6185e726c57d6d38fa55fff8bb604bb9
#
_entry.id   6185e726c57d6d38fa55fff8bb604bb9
#
_cell.length_a   1.000
_cell.length_b   1.000
_cell.length_c   1.000
_cell.angle_alpha   90.00
_cell.angle_beta   90.00
_cell.angle_gamma   90.00
#
_symmetry.space_group_name_H-M   'P 1'
#
loop_
_entity.id
_entity.type
_entity.pdbx_description
1 polymer ?
#
loop_
_entity_poly.entity_id
_entity_poly.type
_entity_poly.pdbx_seq_one_letter_code
_entity_poly.pdbx_strand_id
1 'polypeptide(L)'
;EDYTIVKTEGDTAYIALDFLQKYANFDYEVYKDPARVVITSKFGERQTAKVKDDSQVRILGGVKSPVLEEVKKGDKLTVLEDVSDWKKVCTKSGIVGYIQKSKLKDAKKETISREFEEPDYTGIKKDYKINLVWHQVTSEAANEGIEDALAATKGLNTISPTWFSVTDNSGNISSIASTDYVDYA
;
A
#
# COMPACT_ATOMS: atom_id res chain seq x y z
N GLU A 1 -11.22 -6.58 -19.96
CA GLU A 1 -10.60 -5.25 -19.83
C GLU A 1 -9.86 -4.90 -21.12
N ASP A 2 -10.01 -3.67 -21.59
CA ASP A 2 -9.48 -3.24 -22.90
C ASP A 2 -8.01 -2.77 -22.83
N TYR A 3 -7.25 -3.18 -21.79
CA TYR A 3 -5.85 -2.80 -21.61
C TYR A 3 -5.01 -3.96 -21.06
N THR A 4 -3.70 -3.89 -21.29
CA THR A 4 -2.73 -4.89 -20.79
C THR A 4 -2.54 -4.70 -19.28
N ILE A 5 -2.93 -5.68 -18.48
CA ILE A 5 -2.81 -5.65 -17.01
C ILE A 5 -1.35 -5.75 -16.58
N VAL A 6 -0.60 -6.67 -17.17
CA VAL A 6 0.81 -6.91 -16.87
C VAL A 6 1.63 -6.90 -18.16
N LYS A 7 2.72 -6.16 -18.16
CA LYS A 7 3.72 -6.13 -19.24
C LYS A 7 5.09 -6.44 -18.67
N THR A 8 5.86 -7.27 -19.33
CA THR A 8 7.25 -7.56 -18.96
C THR A 8 8.21 -6.98 -19.99
N GLU A 9 9.31 -6.38 -19.52
CA GLU A 9 10.41 -5.90 -20.34
C GLU A 9 11.72 -6.33 -19.66
N GLY A 10 12.42 -7.29 -20.26
CA GLY A 10 13.55 -7.96 -19.61
C GLY A 10 13.10 -8.60 -18.30
N ASP A 11 13.80 -8.31 -17.21
CA ASP A 11 13.52 -8.83 -15.87
C ASP A 11 12.53 -7.93 -15.06
N THR A 12 11.96 -6.91 -15.70
CA THR A 12 11.04 -5.98 -15.03
C THR A 12 9.60 -6.26 -15.44
N ALA A 13 8.72 -6.40 -14.45
CA ALA A 13 7.28 -6.50 -14.64
C ALA A 13 6.61 -5.16 -14.30
N TYR A 14 5.74 -4.70 -15.18
CA TYR A 14 4.92 -3.51 -15.01
C TYR A 14 3.46 -3.92 -14.84
N ILE A 15 2.77 -3.31 -13.89
CA ILE A 15 1.34 -3.53 -13.65
C ILE A 15 0.59 -2.24 -13.90
N ALA A 16 -0.55 -2.33 -14.58
CA ALA A 16 -1.40 -1.19 -14.85
C ALA A 16 -1.96 -0.59 -13.55
N LEU A 17 -1.85 0.73 -13.36
CA LEU A 17 -2.36 1.42 -12.18
C LEU A 17 -3.89 1.33 -12.08
N ASP A 18 -4.61 1.35 -13.21
CA ASP A 18 -6.06 1.17 -13.24
C ASP A 18 -6.49 -0.19 -12.67
N PHE A 19 -5.68 -1.23 -12.90
CA PHE A 19 -5.92 -2.53 -12.31
C PHE A 19 -5.68 -2.50 -10.79
N LEU A 20 -4.59 -1.88 -10.35
CA LEU A 20 -4.26 -1.78 -8.91
C LEU A 20 -5.30 -0.97 -8.13
N GLN A 21 -5.95 0.04 -8.76
CA GLN A 21 -7.02 0.82 -8.14
C GLN A 21 -8.25 0.00 -7.74
N LYS A 22 -8.42 -1.22 -8.26
CA LYS A 22 -9.49 -2.15 -7.86
C LYS A 22 -9.22 -2.80 -6.50
N TYR A 23 -7.96 -2.84 -6.09
CA TYR A 23 -7.51 -3.56 -4.89
C TYR A 23 -6.93 -2.63 -3.83
N ALA A 24 -6.65 -1.37 -4.18
CA ALA A 24 -6.07 -0.41 -3.26
C ALA A 24 -6.69 0.98 -3.44
N ASN A 25 -6.94 1.64 -2.32
CA ASN A 25 -7.55 2.97 -2.32
C ASN A 25 -6.50 4.04 -2.60
N PHE A 26 -6.31 4.36 -3.87
CA PHE A 26 -5.49 5.49 -4.32
C PHE A 26 -6.05 6.07 -5.61
N ASP A 27 -5.71 7.33 -5.87
CA ASP A 27 -5.94 8.00 -7.16
C ASP A 27 -4.61 8.41 -7.77
N TYR A 28 -4.54 8.60 -9.10
CA TYR A 28 -3.32 9.01 -9.74
C TYR A 28 -3.54 9.95 -10.91
N GLU A 29 -2.56 10.80 -11.16
CA GLU A 29 -2.48 11.69 -12.32
C GLU A 29 -1.11 11.53 -13.01
N VAL A 30 -1.09 11.51 -14.34
CA VAL A 30 0.13 11.40 -15.15
C VAL A 30 0.46 12.73 -15.77
N TYR A 31 1.66 13.23 -15.54
CA TYR A 31 2.21 14.45 -16.13
C TYR A 31 3.32 14.11 -17.10
N LYS A 32 3.40 14.86 -18.22
CA LYS A 32 4.39 14.62 -19.30
C LYS A 32 5.64 15.48 -19.15
N ASP A 33 5.52 16.68 -18.64
CA ASP A 33 6.62 17.63 -18.49
C ASP A 33 6.66 18.27 -17.08
N PRO A 34 7.66 17.94 -16.28
CA PRO A 34 8.50 16.74 -16.38
C PRO A 34 7.67 15.47 -16.22
N ALA A 35 8.12 14.37 -16.85
CA ALA A 35 7.42 13.08 -16.80
C ALA A 35 7.38 12.56 -15.35
N ARG A 36 6.16 12.39 -14.81
CA ARG A 36 5.92 11.87 -13.46
C ARG A 36 4.51 11.35 -13.27
N VAL A 37 4.34 10.53 -12.27
CA VAL A 37 3.03 10.09 -11.78
C VAL A 37 2.85 10.62 -10.36
N VAL A 38 1.72 11.26 -10.10
CA VAL A 38 1.33 11.73 -8.77
C VAL A 38 0.28 10.78 -8.22
N ILE A 39 0.58 10.13 -7.10
CA ILE A 39 -0.32 9.17 -6.45
C ILE A 39 -0.87 9.80 -5.18
N THR A 40 -2.20 9.82 -5.05
CA THR A 40 -2.92 10.22 -3.84
C THR A 40 -3.45 8.98 -3.14
N SER A 41 -2.84 8.60 -2.03
CA SER A 41 -3.22 7.42 -1.23
C SER A 41 -3.79 7.78 0.15
N LYS A 42 -3.80 9.08 0.50
CA LYS A 42 -4.38 9.56 1.76
C LYS A 42 -5.57 10.45 1.46
N PHE A 43 -6.73 10.02 1.87
CA PHE A 43 -7.99 10.75 1.78
C PHE A 43 -8.37 11.31 3.16
N GLY A 44 -9.34 12.21 3.18
CA GLY A 44 -9.79 12.87 4.40
C GLY A 44 -9.60 14.38 4.37
N GLU A 45 -9.57 14.99 5.55
CA GLU A 45 -9.49 16.45 5.71
C GLU A 45 -8.09 16.96 5.34
N ARG A 46 -8.05 18.01 4.49
CA ARG A 46 -6.83 18.71 4.11
C ARG A 46 -7.03 20.21 4.24
N GLN A 47 -5.99 20.90 4.66
CA GLN A 47 -5.96 22.35 4.59
C GLN A 47 -5.55 22.79 3.18
N THR A 48 -6.36 23.67 2.57
CA THR A 48 -6.08 24.23 1.24
C THR A 48 -6.08 25.75 1.27
N ALA A 49 -5.41 26.35 0.31
CA ALA A 49 -5.45 27.80 0.09
C ALA A 49 -5.37 28.09 -1.41
N LYS A 50 -5.86 29.28 -1.82
CA LYS A 50 -5.76 29.75 -3.22
C LYS A 50 -4.62 30.75 -3.36
N VAL A 51 -3.95 30.69 -4.49
CA VAL A 51 -2.96 31.69 -4.90
C VAL A 51 -3.67 33.01 -5.16
N LYS A 52 -3.21 34.07 -4.51
CA LYS A 52 -3.80 35.41 -4.61
C LYS A 52 -3.42 36.12 -5.91
N ASP A 53 -2.14 36.04 -6.26
CA ASP A 53 -1.54 36.61 -7.47
C ASP A 53 -0.47 35.65 -7.99
N ASP A 54 -0.16 35.68 -9.27
CA ASP A 54 0.89 34.84 -9.89
C ASP A 54 2.14 34.83 -9.02
N SER A 55 2.65 33.65 -8.72
CA SER A 55 3.70 33.45 -7.75
C SER A 55 4.52 32.19 -8.06
N GLN A 56 5.45 31.85 -7.19
CA GLN A 56 6.40 30.76 -7.36
C GLN A 56 6.45 29.88 -6.12
N VAL A 57 6.40 28.58 -6.34
CA VAL A 57 6.74 27.58 -5.32
C VAL A 57 8.24 27.28 -5.41
N ARG A 58 8.92 27.34 -4.29
CA ARG A 58 10.38 27.28 -4.18
C ARG A 58 10.84 26.11 -3.35
N ILE A 59 12.10 25.70 -3.51
CA ILE A 59 12.71 24.59 -2.75
C ILE A 59 12.70 24.87 -1.25
N LEU A 60 13.02 26.10 -0.84
CA LEU A 60 13.08 26.54 0.55
C LEU A 60 12.30 27.84 0.74
N GLY A 61 11.98 28.15 1.99
CA GLY A 61 11.32 29.40 2.39
C GLY A 61 12.26 30.61 2.30
N GLY A 62 12.50 31.11 1.09
CA GLY A 62 13.35 32.26 0.84
C GLY A 62 13.25 32.76 -0.59
N VAL A 63 13.25 34.10 -0.76
CA VAL A 63 13.10 34.75 -2.09
C VAL A 63 14.25 34.43 -3.07
N LYS A 64 15.39 34.05 -2.54
CA LYS A 64 16.57 33.65 -3.35
C LYS A 64 16.63 32.13 -3.63
N SER A 65 15.73 31.37 -3.03
CA SER A 65 15.68 29.91 -3.24
C SER A 65 15.23 29.58 -4.68
N PRO A 66 15.77 28.53 -5.29
CA PRO A 66 15.38 28.11 -6.64
C PRO A 66 13.87 27.87 -6.76
N VAL A 67 13.32 28.20 -7.92
CA VAL A 67 11.90 28.00 -8.26
C VAL A 67 11.70 26.56 -8.70
N LEU A 68 10.69 25.90 -8.16
CA LEU A 68 10.25 24.56 -8.54
C LEU A 68 9.11 24.62 -9.56
N GLU A 69 8.15 25.51 -9.33
CA GLU A 69 6.95 25.64 -10.15
C GLU A 69 6.42 27.06 -10.09
N GLU A 70 5.94 27.57 -11.22
CA GLU A 70 5.15 28.79 -11.28
C GLU A 70 3.67 28.47 -11.08
N VAL A 71 3.02 29.20 -10.18
CA VAL A 71 1.62 29.04 -9.86
C VAL A 71 0.85 30.32 -10.21
N LYS A 72 -0.35 30.15 -10.73
CA LYS A 72 -1.20 31.24 -11.20
C LYS A 72 -2.23 31.65 -10.17
N LYS A 73 -2.69 32.89 -10.28
CA LYS A 73 -3.82 33.41 -9.49
C LYS A 73 -5.01 32.47 -9.57
N GLY A 74 -5.49 32.04 -8.42
CA GLY A 74 -6.63 31.13 -8.28
C GLY A 74 -6.25 29.66 -8.16
N ASP A 75 -5.01 29.27 -8.44
CA ASP A 75 -4.55 27.90 -8.25
C ASP A 75 -4.76 27.48 -6.80
N LYS A 76 -5.24 26.26 -6.62
CA LYS A 76 -5.46 25.65 -5.31
C LYS A 76 -4.22 24.86 -4.91
N LEU A 77 -3.70 25.17 -3.75
CA LEU A 77 -2.56 24.47 -3.15
C LEU A 77 -3.02 23.75 -1.87
N THR A 78 -2.50 22.55 -1.63
CA THR A 78 -2.63 21.88 -0.33
C THR A 78 -1.57 22.45 0.61
N VAL A 79 -1.98 22.92 1.76
CA VAL A 79 -1.08 23.45 2.79
C VAL A 79 -0.65 22.28 3.68
N LEU A 80 0.65 22.04 3.77
CA LEU A 80 1.24 20.95 4.55
C LEU A 80 1.73 21.44 5.92
N GLU A 81 2.31 22.66 5.96
CA GLU A 81 2.95 23.17 7.17
C GLU A 81 3.01 24.71 7.14
N ASP A 82 2.93 25.32 8.32
CA ASP A 82 3.20 26.73 8.52
C ASP A 82 4.64 26.96 9.00
N VAL A 83 5.42 27.72 8.22
CA VAL A 83 6.84 27.93 8.48
C VAL A 83 7.14 29.44 8.44
N SER A 84 7.07 30.11 9.58
CA SER A 84 7.29 31.56 9.67
C SER A 84 6.45 32.34 8.65
N ASP A 85 7.06 33.12 7.76
CA ASP A 85 6.39 33.92 6.70
C ASP A 85 6.06 33.10 5.45
N TRP A 86 6.35 31.81 5.46
CA TRP A 86 6.15 30.86 4.36
C TRP A 86 5.16 29.77 4.75
N LYS A 87 4.57 29.15 3.75
CA LYS A 87 3.85 27.87 3.90
C LYS A 87 4.50 26.81 3.04
N LYS A 88 4.70 25.64 3.61
CA LYS A 88 5.01 24.44 2.82
C LYS A 88 3.73 23.96 2.18
N VAL A 89 3.76 23.81 0.88
CA VAL A 89 2.58 23.47 0.08
C VAL A 89 2.86 22.36 -0.89
N CYS A 90 1.78 21.70 -1.34
CA CYS A 90 1.80 20.78 -2.48
C CYS A 90 0.91 21.36 -3.57
N THR A 91 1.44 21.46 -4.78
CA THR A 91 0.69 21.91 -5.97
C THR A 91 -0.19 20.78 -6.48
N LYS A 92 -1.08 21.09 -7.41
CA LYS A 92 -1.89 20.07 -8.12
C LYS A 92 -1.00 19.06 -8.83
N SER A 93 0.09 19.53 -9.41
CA SER A 93 1.07 18.71 -10.12
C SER A 93 1.97 17.86 -9.20
N GLY A 94 1.75 17.89 -7.87
CA GLY A 94 2.48 17.10 -6.89
C GLY A 94 3.84 17.68 -6.47
N ILE A 95 4.16 18.91 -6.86
CA ILE A 95 5.39 19.59 -6.42
C ILE A 95 5.21 20.06 -4.97
N VAL A 96 6.13 19.64 -4.12
CA VAL A 96 6.19 20.07 -2.72
C VAL A 96 7.27 21.13 -2.56
N GLY A 97 6.90 22.29 -2.03
CA GLY A 97 7.81 23.40 -1.83
C GLY A 97 7.21 24.50 -0.96
N TYR A 98 7.78 25.69 -1.03
CA TYR A 98 7.41 26.81 -0.16
C TYR A 98 6.89 27.99 -0.96
N ILE A 99 5.83 28.63 -0.46
CA ILE A 99 5.26 29.86 -0.99
C ILE A 99 5.08 30.86 0.16
N GLN A 100 5.23 32.16 -0.10
CA GLN A 100 4.99 33.20 0.90
C GLN A 100 3.52 33.21 1.35
N LYS A 101 3.27 33.34 2.66
CA LYS A 101 1.90 33.43 3.22
C LYS A 101 1.10 34.57 2.57
N SER A 102 1.73 35.70 2.31
CA SER A 102 1.12 36.88 1.68
C SER A 102 0.58 36.63 0.27
N LYS A 103 1.06 35.58 -0.39
CA LYS A 103 0.62 35.15 -1.73
C LYS A 103 -0.56 34.19 -1.71
N LEU A 104 -1.05 33.83 -0.54
CA LEU A 104 -2.18 32.92 -0.36
C LEU A 104 -3.40 33.66 0.23
N LYS A 105 -4.59 33.14 -0.10
CA LYS A 105 -5.87 33.56 0.41
C LYS A 105 -6.82 32.37 0.54
N ASP A 106 -8.00 32.61 1.12
CA ASP A 106 -9.11 31.66 1.18
C ASP A 106 -8.66 30.29 1.79
N ALA A 107 -7.86 30.34 2.86
CA ALA A 107 -7.46 29.14 3.58
C ALA A 107 -8.70 28.44 4.15
N LYS A 108 -8.89 27.18 3.84
CA LYS A 108 -10.01 26.36 4.30
C LYS A 108 -9.64 24.90 4.42
N LYS A 109 -10.44 24.18 5.21
CA LYS A 109 -10.40 22.73 5.27
C LYS A 109 -11.33 22.16 4.21
N GLU A 110 -10.84 21.19 3.47
CA GLU A 110 -11.61 20.44 2.47
C GLU A 110 -11.41 18.95 2.71
N THR A 111 -12.49 18.19 2.56
CA THR A 111 -12.41 16.73 2.58
C THR A 111 -12.23 16.22 1.16
N ILE A 112 -11.16 15.46 0.96
CA ILE A 112 -10.94 14.73 -0.28
C ILE A 112 -11.35 13.29 -0.03
N SER A 113 -12.26 12.79 -0.85
CA SER A 113 -12.74 11.42 -0.79
C SER A 113 -12.63 10.75 -2.15
N ARG A 114 -12.49 9.47 -2.14
CA ARG A 114 -12.67 8.59 -3.29
C ARG A 114 -13.62 7.48 -2.87
N GLU A 115 -14.59 7.18 -3.70
CA GLU A 115 -15.40 5.98 -3.51
C GLU A 115 -14.52 4.76 -3.79
N PHE A 116 -14.33 3.93 -2.77
CA PHE A 116 -13.58 2.71 -2.87
C PHE A 116 -14.24 1.66 -1.98
N GLU A 117 -14.67 0.60 -2.59
CA GLU A 117 -15.15 -0.58 -1.90
C GLU A 117 -13.99 -1.59 -1.85
N GLU A 118 -13.55 -1.88 -0.63
CA GLU A 118 -12.47 -2.84 -0.44
C GLU A 118 -12.96 -4.22 -0.87
N PRO A 119 -12.25 -4.92 -1.78
CA PRO A 119 -12.64 -6.26 -2.19
C PRO A 119 -12.75 -7.19 -1.00
N ASP A 120 -13.83 -7.96 -0.95
CA ASP A 120 -13.98 -8.99 0.06
C ASP A 120 -13.09 -10.19 -0.31
N TYR A 121 -11.98 -10.32 0.40
CA TYR A 121 -11.09 -11.46 0.24
C TYR A 121 -11.63 -12.62 1.08
N THR A 122 -12.17 -13.63 0.39
CA THR A 122 -12.59 -14.87 1.01
C THR A 122 -11.37 -15.63 1.54
N GLY A 123 -10.92 -15.26 2.70
CA GLY A 123 -9.85 -15.90 3.43
C GLY A 123 -10.35 -16.40 4.78
N ILE A 124 -9.72 -17.45 5.31
CA ILE A 124 -9.99 -17.89 6.67
C ILE A 124 -9.43 -16.83 7.62
N LYS A 125 -10.32 -15.97 8.13
CA LYS A 125 -9.98 -15.03 9.22
C LYS A 125 -10.31 -15.71 10.54
N LYS A 126 -9.35 -15.74 11.45
CA LYS A 126 -9.57 -16.15 12.83
C LYS A 126 -9.69 -14.89 13.70
N ASP A 127 -10.58 -14.92 14.68
CA ASP A 127 -10.80 -13.85 15.66
C ASP A 127 -9.80 -13.90 16.84
N TYR A 128 -8.87 -14.84 16.78
CA TYR A 128 -7.83 -15.03 17.77
C TYR A 128 -6.44 -15.03 17.13
N LYS A 129 -5.41 -14.80 17.98
CA LYS A 129 -4.02 -14.87 17.55
C LYS A 129 -3.63 -16.32 17.25
N ILE A 130 -3.08 -16.56 16.06
CA ILE A 130 -2.58 -17.86 15.68
C ILE A 130 -1.22 -18.07 16.33
N ASN A 131 -1.11 -19.16 17.10
CA ASN A 131 0.15 -19.69 17.63
C ASN A 131 0.39 -21.05 16.95
N LEU A 132 1.24 -21.05 15.91
CA LEU A 132 1.44 -22.18 15.01
C LEU A 132 2.80 -22.82 15.23
N VAL A 133 2.84 -24.14 15.15
CA VAL A 133 4.09 -24.93 15.10
C VAL A 133 4.12 -25.79 13.82
N TRP A 134 5.33 -25.94 13.29
CA TRP A 134 5.62 -26.93 12.24
C TRP A 134 5.98 -28.26 12.91
N HIS A 135 5.21 -29.32 12.58
CA HIS A 135 5.51 -30.67 13.03
C HIS A 135 6.16 -31.47 11.90
N GLN A 136 7.40 -31.87 12.09
CA GLN A 136 8.12 -32.67 11.10
C GLN A 136 7.63 -34.13 11.15
N VAL A 137 6.85 -34.51 10.14
CA VAL A 137 6.37 -35.89 9.94
C VAL A 137 7.10 -36.46 8.73
N THR A 138 7.86 -37.54 8.93
CA THR A 138 8.77 -38.11 7.90
C THR A 138 8.27 -39.43 7.29
N SER A 139 7.23 -40.04 7.87
CA SER A 139 6.59 -41.27 7.40
C SER A 139 5.16 -41.35 7.89
N GLU A 140 4.34 -42.25 7.31
CA GLU A 140 2.97 -42.47 7.77
C GLU A 140 2.90 -42.85 9.26
N ALA A 141 3.80 -43.74 9.72
CA ALA A 141 3.87 -44.14 11.11
C ALA A 141 4.29 -43.00 12.08
N ALA A 142 5.01 -41.99 11.58
CA ALA A 142 5.41 -40.84 12.39
C ALA A 142 4.23 -39.89 12.74
N ASN A 143 3.07 -40.08 12.12
CA ASN A 143 1.86 -39.36 12.49
C ASN A 143 1.40 -39.69 13.94
N GLU A 144 1.66 -40.89 14.44
CA GLU A 144 1.31 -41.30 15.80
C GLU A 144 2.04 -40.47 16.88
N GLY A 145 3.14 -39.81 16.54
CA GLY A 145 3.89 -38.92 17.43
C GLY A 145 3.23 -37.60 17.78
N ILE A 146 2.02 -37.30 17.26
CA ILE A 146 1.33 -36.02 17.54
C ILE A 146 1.04 -35.85 19.03
N GLU A 147 0.65 -36.90 19.75
CA GLU A 147 0.33 -36.84 21.18
C GLU A 147 1.51 -36.34 22.00
N ASP A 148 2.69 -36.95 21.77
CA ASP A 148 3.92 -36.55 22.45
C ASP A 148 4.36 -35.12 22.08
N ALA A 149 4.20 -34.77 20.80
CA ALA A 149 4.55 -33.44 20.34
C ALA A 149 3.68 -32.34 20.98
N LEU A 150 2.39 -32.60 21.16
CA LEU A 150 1.45 -31.64 21.75
C LEU A 150 1.52 -31.62 23.28
N ALA A 151 1.80 -32.73 23.95
CA ALA A 151 1.88 -32.82 25.41
C ALA A 151 2.91 -31.85 26.02
N ALA A 152 3.98 -31.55 25.30
CA ALA A 152 5.02 -30.60 25.71
C ALA A 152 4.71 -29.13 25.43
N THR A 153 3.59 -28.81 24.76
CA THR A 153 3.26 -27.45 24.33
C THR A 153 2.21 -26.79 25.22
N LYS A 154 2.25 -25.43 25.28
CA LYS A 154 1.21 -24.64 25.95
C LYS A 154 0.78 -23.47 25.06
N GLY A 155 -0.54 -23.27 24.94
CA GLY A 155 -1.10 -22.16 24.20
C GLY A 155 -0.99 -22.30 22.67
N LEU A 156 -0.61 -23.46 22.17
CA LEU A 156 -0.66 -23.80 20.76
C LEU A 156 -2.12 -23.95 20.32
N ASN A 157 -2.45 -23.40 19.15
CA ASN A 157 -3.80 -23.50 18.58
C ASN A 157 -3.81 -23.83 17.08
N THR A 158 -2.65 -24.05 16.51
CA THR A 158 -2.52 -24.44 15.10
C THR A 158 -1.26 -25.29 14.93
N ILE A 159 -1.39 -26.40 14.21
CA ILE A 159 -0.25 -27.26 13.89
C ILE A 159 -0.20 -27.49 12.37
N SER A 160 0.99 -27.47 11.80
CA SER A 160 1.22 -27.68 10.36
C SER A 160 2.21 -28.84 10.17
N PRO A 161 1.72 -30.05 9.87
CA PRO A 161 2.59 -31.19 9.59
C PRO A 161 3.19 -31.14 8.18
N THR A 162 4.39 -31.71 8.04
CA THR A 162 5.11 -31.77 6.77
C THR A 162 4.66 -32.98 5.94
N TRP A 163 3.43 -33.02 5.51
CA TRP A 163 2.82 -34.19 4.85
C TRP A 163 3.04 -34.29 3.36
N PHE A 164 3.34 -33.16 2.71
CA PHE A 164 3.36 -33.11 1.25
C PHE A 164 4.78 -32.91 0.75
N SER A 165 5.16 -33.71 -0.25
CA SER A 165 6.45 -33.60 -0.92
C SER A 165 6.26 -33.55 -2.42
N VAL A 166 6.99 -32.64 -3.10
CA VAL A 166 7.06 -32.62 -4.56
C VAL A 166 7.89 -33.81 -5.02
N THR A 167 7.34 -34.65 -5.91
CA THR A 167 7.97 -35.90 -6.33
C THR A 167 8.73 -35.84 -7.65
N ASP A 168 8.41 -34.84 -8.48
CA ASP A 168 9.05 -34.66 -9.79
C ASP A 168 9.01 -33.18 -10.25
N ASN A 169 9.68 -32.94 -11.38
CA ASN A 169 9.74 -31.61 -12.02
C ASN A 169 8.42 -31.16 -12.68
N SER A 170 7.42 -32.02 -12.75
CA SER A 170 6.08 -31.71 -13.27
C SER A 170 5.14 -31.20 -12.15
N GLY A 171 5.61 -31.15 -10.91
CA GLY A 171 4.86 -30.67 -9.76
C GLY A 171 3.91 -31.71 -9.13
N ASN A 172 4.13 -33.01 -9.41
CA ASN A 172 3.38 -34.06 -8.73
C ASN A 172 3.72 -34.09 -7.24
N ILE A 173 2.71 -34.37 -6.41
CA ILE A 173 2.82 -34.33 -4.94
C ILE A 173 2.50 -35.71 -4.38
N SER A 174 3.35 -36.21 -3.48
CA SER A 174 2.99 -37.31 -2.59
C SER A 174 2.46 -36.78 -1.26
N SER A 175 1.63 -37.58 -0.60
CA SER A 175 1.02 -37.25 0.68
C SER A 175 1.16 -38.41 1.66
N ILE A 176 1.50 -38.10 2.91
CA ILE A 176 1.48 -39.02 4.07
C ILE A 176 0.50 -38.49 5.12
N ALA A 177 -0.52 -37.75 4.70
CA ALA A 177 -1.55 -37.20 5.59
C ALA A 177 -2.34 -38.29 6.30
N SER A 178 -2.70 -38.06 7.57
CA SER A 178 -3.43 -38.98 8.42
C SER A 178 -4.70 -38.31 8.93
N THR A 179 -5.83 -39.03 8.78
CA THR A 179 -7.13 -38.61 9.32
C THR A 179 -7.10 -38.60 10.86
N ASP A 180 -6.51 -39.64 11.46
CA ASP A 180 -6.41 -39.78 12.92
C ASP A 180 -5.61 -38.63 13.55
N TYR A 181 -4.57 -38.18 12.82
CA TYR A 181 -3.82 -36.97 13.22
C TYR A 181 -4.69 -35.70 13.23
N VAL A 182 -5.52 -35.52 12.20
CA VAL A 182 -6.43 -34.36 12.11
C VAL A 182 -7.50 -34.42 13.20
N ASP A 183 -8.04 -35.59 13.46
CA ASP A 183 -9.08 -35.78 14.47
C ASP A 183 -8.56 -35.56 15.90
N TYR A 184 -7.26 -35.81 16.13
CA TYR A 184 -6.62 -35.57 17.42
C TYR A 184 -6.23 -34.10 17.62
N ALA A 185 -5.86 -33.36 16.57
CA ALA A 185 -5.36 -31.99 16.64
C ALA A 185 -6.47 -30.95 16.87
#